data_041c9934b911565f4bb4e46f673f9968
#
_entry.id   041c9934b911565f4bb4e46f673f9968
#
_cell.length_a   1.000
_cell.length_b   1.000
_cell.length_c   1.000
_cell.angle_alpha   90.00
_cell.angle_beta   90.00
_cell.angle_gamma   90.00
#
_symmetry.space_group_name_H-M   'P 1'
#
loop_
_entity.id
_entity.type
_entity.pdbx_description
1 polymer ?
#
loop_
_entity_poly.entity_id
_entity_poly.type
_entity_poly.pdbx_seq_one_letter_code
_entity_poly.pdbx_strand_id
1 'polypeptide(L)'
;MTVEELTNILDSLLILPAETEVVEFKRAERNFDDRDLGQYFSALSNEANLKGRPCAWLVFGVENHTHEVVGSQYKNSRPALDAMKKKIADQTTGRHTFVEIHELRYRNGKRVVMFEIPPAPQGIPCLLYTS
;
A
#
# COMPACT_ATOMS: atom_id res chain seq x y z
N MET A 1 -1.89 -12.57 7.58
CA MET A 1 -0.44 -12.46 7.87
C MET A 1 -0.20 -12.18 9.34
N THR A 2 0.82 -12.78 9.90
CA THR A 2 1.21 -12.51 11.28
C THR A 2 2.04 -11.23 11.38
N VAL A 3 2.20 -10.72 12.59
CA VAL A 3 3.07 -9.56 12.85
C VAL A 3 4.49 -9.87 12.41
N GLU A 4 4.97 -11.09 12.66
CA GLU A 4 6.32 -11.50 12.28
C GLU A 4 6.48 -11.49 10.75
N GLU A 5 5.52 -12.03 10.02
CA GLU A 5 5.56 -12.04 8.56
C GLU A 5 5.56 -10.61 7.99
N LEU A 6 4.70 -9.73 8.51
CA LEU A 6 4.66 -8.33 8.07
C LEU A 6 5.96 -7.59 8.37
N THR A 7 6.53 -7.84 9.55
CA THR A 7 7.81 -7.23 9.94
C THR A 7 8.91 -7.66 8.99
N ASN A 8 8.96 -8.94 8.64
CA ASN A 8 9.95 -9.46 7.71
C ASN A 8 9.78 -8.86 6.31
N ILE A 9 8.54 -8.72 5.86
CA ILE A 9 8.26 -8.08 4.57
C ILE A 9 8.75 -6.63 4.59
N LEU A 10 8.38 -5.88 5.62
CA LEU A 10 8.80 -4.48 5.73
C LEU A 10 10.32 -4.34 5.76
N ASP A 11 11.00 -5.17 6.56
CA ASP A 11 12.46 -5.16 6.62
C ASP A 11 13.06 -5.36 5.23
N SER A 12 12.53 -6.30 4.46
CA SER A 12 13.00 -6.56 3.10
C SER A 12 12.80 -5.34 2.20
N LEU A 13 11.63 -4.69 2.30
CA LEU A 13 11.33 -3.52 1.48
C LEU A 13 12.24 -2.34 1.82
N LEU A 14 12.59 -2.18 3.09
CA LEU A 14 13.41 -1.05 3.54
C LEU A 14 14.86 -1.11 3.04
N ILE A 15 15.37 -2.30 2.76
CA ILE A 15 16.78 -2.49 2.36
C ILE A 15 16.97 -2.73 0.87
N LEU A 16 15.91 -3.03 0.13
CA LEU A 16 16.02 -3.31 -1.31
C LEU A 16 16.17 -2.02 -2.12
N PRO A 17 16.94 -2.05 -3.21
CA PRO A 17 16.95 -0.93 -4.15
C PRO A 17 15.56 -0.70 -4.71
N ALA A 18 15.20 0.56 -4.93
CA ALA A 18 13.86 0.94 -5.37
C ALA A 18 13.41 0.27 -6.67
N GLU A 19 14.35 -0.17 -7.51
CA GLU A 19 14.03 -0.77 -8.80
C GLU A 19 13.69 -2.26 -8.74
N THR A 20 13.95 -2.94 -7.62
CA THR A 20 13.78 -4.40 -7.55
C THR A 20 12.40 -4.83 -7.07
N GLU A 21 11.67 -3.97 -6.37
CA GLU A 21 10.32 -4.26 -5.90
C GLU A 21 9.41 -3.09 -6.24
N VAL A 22 8.11 -3.39 -6.39
CA VAL A 22 7.11 -2.35 -6.61
C VAL A 22 6.65 -1.87 -5.25
N VAL A 23 7.26 -0.80 -4.77
CA VAL A 23 6.97 -0.23 -3.45
C VAL A 23 7.06 1.29 -3.48
N GLU A 24 6.15 1.93 -2.74
CA GLU A 24 6.15 3.36 -2.53
C GLU A 24 6.04 3.63 -1.02
N PHE A 25 6.92 4.47 -0.49
CA PHE A 25 6.90 4.86 0.92
C PHE A 25 6.37 6.28 1.06
N LYS A 26 5.49 6.51 2.03
CA LYS A 26 4.96 7.83 2.35
C LYS A 26 4.93 8.02 3.86
N ARG A 27 5.26 9.23 4.32
CA ARG A 27 5.15 9.53 5.73
C ARG A 27 3.70 9.43 6.19
N ALA A 28 2.78 10.14 5.52
CA ALA A 28 1.35 10.10 5.80
C ALA A 28 1.06 10.03 7.31
N GLU A 29 1.71 10.90 8.09
CA GLU A 29 1.76 10.77 9.55
C GLU A 29 0.38 10.86 10.18
N ARG A 30 -0.54 11.64 9.61
CA ARG A 30 -1.90 11.82 10.14
C ARG A 30 -2.98 11.39 9.16
N ASN A 31 -2.88 11.84 7.92
CA ASN A 31 -3.88 11.52 6.90
C ASN A 31 -3.22 11.48 5.52
N PHE A 32 -4.02 11.10 4.53
CA PHE A 32 -3.59 11.06 3.16
C PHE A 32 -4.83 11.25 2.28
N ASP A 33 -4.71 12.01 1.22
CA ASP A 33 -5.83 12.32 0.33
C ASP A 33 -6.34 11.05 -0.37
N ASP A 34 -7.66 10.84 -0.35
CA ASP A 34 -8.26 9.63 -0.92
C ASP A 34 -8.04 9.53 -2.43
N ARG A 35 -8.05 10.65 -3.14
CA ARG A 35 -7.77 10.66 -4.58
C ARG A 35 -6.35 10.21 -4.86
N ASP A 36 -5.40 10.74 -4.11
CA ASP A 36 -3.99 10.35 -4.26
C ASP A 36 -3.80 8.88 -3.94
N LEU A 37 -4.47 8.38 -2.91
CA LEU A 37 -4.41 6.96 -2.56
C LEU A 37 -4.90 6.10 -3.72
N GLY A 38 -6.02 6.47 -4.33
CA GLY A 38 -6.55 5.76 -5.49
C GLY A 38 -5.59 5.78 -6.68
N GLN A 39 -4.94 6.92 -6.92
CA GLN A 39 -3.95 7.04 -8.00
C GLN A 39 -2.74 6.15 -7.75
N TYR A 40 -2.22 6.11 -6.52
CA TYR A 40 -1.11 5.21 -6.17
C TYR A 40 -1.54 3.75 -6.30
N PHE A 41 -2.74 3.41 -5.86
CA PHE A 41 -3.26 2.05 -6.02
C PHE A 41 -3.24 1.63 -7.49
N SER A 42 -3.80 2.45 -8.36
CA SER A 42 -3.88 2.14 -9.78
C SER A 42 -2.50 2.03 -10.41
N ALA A 43 -1.63 3.00 -10.15
CA ALA A 43 -0.28 3.01 -10.72
C ALA A 43 0.54 1.81 -10.27
N LEU A 44 0.51 1.49 -8.98
CA LEU A 44 1.28 0.38 -8.42
C LEU A 44 0.74 -0.97 -8.90
N SER A 45 -0.59 -1.10 -8.99
CA SER A 45 -1.21 -2.31 -9.50
C SER A 45 -0.80 -2.59 -10.95
N ASN A 46 -0.84 -1.57 -11.79
CA ASN A 46 -0.42 -1.69 -13.19
C ASN A 46 1.07 -1.98 -13.30
N GLU A 47 1.90 -1.35 -12.49
CA GLU A 47 3.34 -1.59 -12.52
C GLU A 47 3.69 -3.01 -12.06
N ALA A 48 3.02 -3.52 -11.04
CA ALA A 48 3.22 -4.90 -10.60
C ALA A 48 2.90 -5.88 -11.73
N ASN A 49 1.82 -5.62 -12.48
CA ASN A 49 1.48 -6.45 -13.64
C ASN A 49 2.57 -6.38 -14.71
N LEU A 50 3.02 -5.18 -15.05
CA LEU A 50 4.06 -4.99 -16.09
C LEU A 50 5.37 -5.66 -15.70
N LYS A 51 5.73 -5.65 -14.43
CA LYS A 51 6.98 -6.24 -13.94
C LYS A 51 6.83 -7.72 -13.56
N GLY A 52 5.63 -8.29 -13.71
CA GLY A 52 5.39 -9.68 -13.36
C GLY A 52 5.51 -9.96 -11.86
N ARG A 53 5.22 -8.98 -11.02
CA ARG A 53 5.33 -9.15 -9.56
C ARG A 53 4.00 -9.65 -8.97
N PRO A 54 4.05 -10.47 -7.91
CA PRO A 54 2.84 -11.01 -7.30
C PRO A 54 2.03 -9.96 -6.54
N CYS A 55 2.65 -8.85 -6.15
CA CYS A 55 1.97 -7.73 -5.50
C CYS A 55 2.84 -6.48 -5.54
N ALA A 56 2.22 -5.36 -5.18
CA ALA A 56 2.91 -4.10 -4.92
C ALA A 56 2.57 -3.66 -3.50
N TRP A 57 3.38 -2.77 -2.96
CA TRP A 57 3.19 -2.27 -1.60
C TRP A 57 3.19 -0.75 -1.58
N LEU A 58 2.20 -0.17 -0.90
CA LEU A 58 2.21 1.23 -0.52
C LEU A 58 2.31 1.23 1.01
N VAL A 59 3.30 1.94 1.55
CA VAL A 59 3.60 1.88 2.97
C VAL A 59 3.54 3.28 3.56
N PHE A 60 2.64 3.48 4.53
CA PHE A 60 2.53 4.74 5.28
C PHE A 60 3.29 4.63 6.60
N GLY A 61 3.95 5.71 6.98
CA GLY A 61 4.72 5.75 8.21
C GLY A 61 6.22 5.56 8.01
N VAL A 62 6.69 5.64 6.76
CA VAL A 62 8.11 5.49 6.43
C VAL A 62 8.54 6.69 5.59
N GLU A 63 9.66 7.31 5.95
CA GLU A 63 10.22 8.42 5.19
C GLU A 63 10.78 7.90 3.87
N ASN A 64 10.42 8.56 2.76
CA ASN A 64 10.71 8.06 1.43
C ASN A 64 12.21 8.03 1.07
N HIS A 65 12.99 8.97 1.60
CA HIS A 65 14.42 9.05 1.25
C HIS A 65 15.30 8.24 2.18
N THR A 66 15.08 8.35 3.49
CA THR A 66 15.91 7.70 4.50
C THR A 66 15.43 6.30 4.84
N HIS A 67 14.18 5.96 4.51
CA HIS A 67 13.49 4.74 4.90
C HIS A 67 13.37 4.60 6.42
N GLU A 68 13.40 5.73 7.16
CA GLU A 68 13.17 5.72 8.58
C GLU A 68 11.69 5.47 8.87
N VAL A 69 11.42 4.59 9.82
CA VAL A 69 10.05 4.30 10.25
C VAL A 69 9.65 5.39 11.25
N VAL A 70 8.81 6.32 10.79
CA VAL A 70 8.39 7.48 11.58
C VAL A 70 6.99 7.31 12.18
N GLY A 71 6.22 6.36 11.66
CA GLY A 71 4.87 6.07 12.15
C GLY A 71 3.77 6.86 11.47
N SER A 72 2.57 6.29 11.44
CA SER A 72 1.39 6.92 10.85
C SER A 72 0.17 6.67 11.72
N GLN A 73 -0.69 7.68 11.80
CA GLN A 73 -2.00 7.58 12.45
C GLN A 73 -3.13 7.54 11.41
N TYR A 74 -2.80 7.29 10.15
CA TYR A 74 -3.78 7.24 9.08
C TYR A 74 -4.91 6.26 9.40
N LYS A 75 -6.15 6.75 9.41
CA LYS A 75 -7.35 5.95 9.70
C LYS A 75 -7.10 4.93 10.80
N ASN A 76 -6.94 5.43 12.02
CA ASN A 76 -6.51 4.63 13.17
C ASN A 76 -7.65 3.76 13.73
N SER A 77 -8.33 3.02 12.84
CA SER A 77 -9.34 2.04 13.23
C SER A 77 -9.53 1.02 12.10
N ARG A 78 -9.80 -0.22 12.47
CA ARG A 78 -10.03 -1.28 11.50
C ARG A 78 -11.24 -1.00 10.60
N PRO A 79 -12.39 -0.53 11.12
CA PRO A 79 -13.53 -0.22 10.25
C PRO A 79 -13.22 0.85 9.20
N ALA A 80 -12.43 1.86 9.54
CA ALA A 80 -12.08 2.92 8.59
C ALA A 80 -11.20 2.40 7.47
N LEU A 81 -10.27 1.49 7.77
CA LEU A 81 -9.42 0.87 6.76
C LEU A 81 -10.23 -0.06 5.85
N ASP A 82 -11.15 -0.84 6.43
CA ASP A 82 -12.01 -1.72 5.65
C ASP A 82 -12.93 -0.93 4.73
N ALA A 83 -13.43 0.21 5.20
CA ALA A 83 -14.24 1.11 4.37
C ALA A 83 -13.42 1.62 3.17
N MET A 84 -12.12 1.86 3.35
CA MET A 84 -11.25 2.30 2.28
C MET A 84 -11.04 1.20 1.22
N LYS A 85 -10.92 -0.06 1.64
CA LYS A 85 -10.89 -1.18 0.70
C LYS A 85 -12.12 -1.18 -0.20
N LYS A 86 -13.29 -1.03 0.40
CA LYS A 86 -14.56 -1.02 -0.34
C LYS A 86 -14.63 0.17 -1.28
N LYS A 87 -14.21 1.34 -0.82
CA LYS A 87 -14.24 2.56 -1.62
C LYS A 87 -13.39 2.40 -2.88
N ILE A 88 -12.20 1.85 -2.77
CA ILE A 88 -11.33 1.60 -3.92
C ILE A 88 -11.97 0.59 -4.87
N ALA A 89 -12.55 -0.48 -4.33
CA ALA A 89 -13.25 -1.46 -5.17
C ALA A 89 -14.37 -0.81 -5.98
N ASP A 90 -15.12 0.10 -5.38
CA ASP A 90 -16.23 0.77 -6.05
C ASP A 90 -15.76 1.76 -7.12
N GLN A 91 -14.51 2.20 -7.05
CA GLN A 91 -13.94 3.21 -7.95
C GLN A 91 -13.04 2.63 -9.04
N THR A 92 -12.81 1.33 -9.05
CA THR A 92 -11.88 0.71 -10.00
C THR A 92 -12.60 -0.20 -10.99
N THR A 93 -11.96 -0.36 -12.15
CA THR A 93 -12.43 -1.29 -13.19
C THR A 93 -12.44 -2.71 -12.63
N GLY A 94 -13.56 -3.43 -12.78
CA GLY A 94 -13.67 -4.81 -12.31
C GLY A 94 -13.69 -4.95 -10.80
N ARG A 95 -13.96 -3.88 -10.07
CA ARG A 95 -14.00 -3.86 -8.60
C ARG A 95 -12.67 -4.34 -7.99
N HIS A 96 -11.58 -3.88 -8.58
CA HIS A 96 -10.24 -4.21 -8.11
C HIS A 96 -9.92 -3.43 -6.83
N THR A 97 -9.31 -4.07 -5.83
CA THR A 97 -8.99 -3.40 -4.58
C THR A 97 -7.77 -4.03 -3.90
N PHE A 98 -7.38 -3.49 -2.76
CA PHE A 98 -6.29 -4.04 -1.95
C PHE A 98 -6.58 -5.49 -1.57
N VAL A 99 -5.55 -6.32 -1.59
CA VAL A 99 -5.63 -7.67 -1.02
C VAL A 99 -5.94 -7.54 0.46
N GLU A 100 -5.22 -6.67 1.15
CA GLU A 100 -5.46 -6.34 2.54
C GLU A 100 -4.78 -5.01 2.87
N ILE A 101 -5.30 -4.32 3.87
CA ILE A 101 -4.64 -3.16 4.47
C ILE A 101 -4.19 -3.60 5.84
N HIS A 102 -2.87 -3.75 6.00
CA HIS A 102 -2.29 -4.27 7.23
C HIS A 102 -1.85 -3.15 8.16
N GLU A 103 -2.10 -3.32 9.44
CA GLU A 103 -1.56 -2.44 10.47
C GLU A 103 -0.44 -3.20 11.17
N LEU A 104 0.73 -2.57 11.25
CA LEU A 104 1.90 -3.17 11.88
C LEU A 104 2.46 -2.24 12.94
N ARG A 105 2.66 -2.74 14.16
CA ARG A 105 3.44 -2.03 15.17
C ARG A 105 4.89 -2.50 15.00
N TYR A 106 5.73 -1.61 14.46
CA TYR A 106 7.12 -1.97 14.17
C TYR A 106 7.94 -2.08 15.45
N ARG A 107 9.18 -2.56 15.34
CA ARG A 107 10.06 -2.79 16.49
C ARG A 107 10.26 -1.55 17.36
N ASN A 108 10.25 -0.36 16.76
CA ASN A 108 10.42 0.91 17.49
C ASN A 108 9.11 1.41 18.10
N GLY A 109 8.05 0.62 18.08
CA GLY A 109 6.74 1.01 18.62
C GLY A 109 5.91 1.87 17.69
N LYS A 110 6.40 2.22 16.52
CA LYS A 110 5.68 3.08 15.57
C LYS A 110 4.70 2.26 14.73
N ARG A 111 3.52 2.83 14.47
CA ARG A 111 2.50 2.19 13.65
C ARG A 111 2.80 2.42 12.17
N VAL A 112 2.77 1.36 11.39
CA VAL A 112 2.95 1.39 9.93
C VAL A 112 1.69 0.81 9.30
N VAL A 113 1.21 1.42 8.22
CA VAL A 113 0.07 0.90 7.46
C VAL A 113 0.62 0.39 6.12
N MET A 114 0.43 -0.90 5.86
CA MET A 114 0.95 -1.56 4.67
C MET A 114 -0.20 -1.98 3.78
N PHE A 115 -0.31 -1.33 2.62
CA PHE A 115 -1.35 -1.63 1.64
C PHE A 115 -0.81 -2.68 0.68
N GLU A 116 -1.37 -3.87 0.75
CA GLU A 116 -1.02 -4.96 -0.16
C GLU A 116 -1.86 -4.84 -1.42
N ILE A 117 -1.20 -4.57 -2.54
CA ILE A 117 -1.86 -4.23 -3.81
C ILE A 117 -1.68 -5.38 -4.79
N PRO A 118 -2.76 -5.98 -5.31
CA PRO A 118 -2.63 -7.04 -6.30
C PRO A 118 -2.23 -6.46 -7.65
N PRO A 119 -1.54 -7.24 -8.51
CA PRO A 119 -1.27 -6.78 -9.86
C PRO A 119 -2.57 -6.66 -10.65
N ALA A 120 -2.62 -5.70 -11.56
CA ALA A 120 -3.74 -5.60 -12.48
C ALA A 120 -3.80 -6.87 -13.33
N PRO A 121 -5.01 -7.33 -13.72
CA PRO A 121 -5.12 -8.50 -14.59
C PRO A 121 -4.36 -8.30 -15.90
N GLN A 122 -3.74 -9.35 -16.39
CA GLN A 122 -2.96 -9.28 -17.63
C GLN A 122 -3.84 -8.83 -18.79
N GLY A 123 -3.39 -7.81 -19.51
CA GLY A 123 -4.12 -7.26 -20.63
C GLY A 123 -5.28 -6.34 -20.25
N ILE A 124 -5.53 -6.13 -18.96
CA ILE A 124 -6.62 -5.28 -18.47
C ILE A 124 -6.02 -4.31 -17.46
N PRO A 125 -5.66 -3.08 -17.88
CA PRO A 125 -5.13 -2.09 -16.95
C PRO A 125 -6.12 -1.77 -15.85
N CYS A 126 -5.61 -1.55 -14.63
CA CYS A 126 -6.43 -1.05 -13.54
C CYS A 126 -6.67 0.44 -13.78
N LEU A 127 -7.94 0.81 -13.94
CA LEU A 127 -8.33 2.20 -14.16
C LEU A 127 -9.27 2.63 -13.06
N LEU A 128 -9.10 3.86 -12.60
CA LEU A 128 -10.03 4.46 -11.67
C LEU A 128 -11.18 5.09 -12.45
N TYR A 129 -12.39 4.86 -12.00
CA TYR A 129 -13.51 5.64 -12.48
C TYR A 129 -13.35 7.06 -11.95
N THR A 130 -13.75 8.04 -12.73
CA THR A 130 -13.59 9.43 -12.33
C THR A 130 -14.24 9.71 -10.99
N SER A 131 -13.51 10.39 -10.18
CA SER A 131 -14.00 10.85 -8.89
C SER A 131 -14.67 12.20 -9.05
#